data_6b54aebd9b769fe27b9a622924c2f85f
#
_entry.id   6b54aebd9b769fe27b9a622924c2f85f
#
_cell.length_a   1.000
_cell.length_b   1.000
_cell.length_c   1.000
_cell.angle_alpha   90.00
_cell.angle_beta   90.00
_cell.angle_gamma   90.00
#
_symmetry.space_group_name_H-M   'P 1'
#
loop_
_entity.id
_entity.type
_entity.pdbx_description
1 polymer ?
#
loop_
_entity_poly.entity_id
_entity_poly.type
_entity_poly.pdbx_seq_one_letter_code
_entity_poly.pdbx_strand_id
1 'polypeptide(L)'
;MKIGEFLNSLKNINLDDDYVSVQFAGNYSGSIRDVKVENAKVILSAEHKPDGFTLGFFDLYNKIEEIAKSADDGYDVVYYVPSKGTYNVERVEKNHYDYSEDGDGVYDCCDIYCSDEVVSDSYEDFFESLLKIKNKPMNETMDGKYAAACFRAGRVIASFYKDYGKEMTKMAFEHELEDIDF
;
A
#
# COMPACT_ATOMS: atom_id res chain seq x y z
N MET A 1 2.61 -0.50 -13.41
CA MET A 1 1.62 0.01 -14.42
C MET A 1 1.56 1.51 -14.33
N LYS A 2 1.54 2.24 -15.44
CA LYS A 2 1.38 3.70 -15.44
C LYS A 2 -0.09 4.11 -15.29
N ILE A 3 -0.33 5.33 -14.75
CA ILE A 3 -1.71 5.79 -14.47
C ILE A 3 -2.61 5.80 -15.71
N GLY A 4 -2.07 6.19 -16.87
CA GLY A 4 -2.83 6.18 -18.13
C GLY A 4 -3.25 4.77 -18.55
N GLU A 5 -2.37 3.78 -18.41
CA GLU A 5 -2.66 2.37 -18.68
C GLU A 5 -3.69 1.84 -17.69
N PHE A 6 -3.55 2.17 -16.41
CA PHE A 6 -4.47 1.76 -15.36
C PHE A 6 -5.88 2.32 -15.60
N LEU A 7 -5.99 3.62 -15.88
CA LEU A 7 -7.27 4.24 -16.22
C LEU A 7 -7.92 3.62 -17.47
N ASN A 8 -7.12 3.33 -18.50
CA ASN A 8 -7.63 2.67 -19.70
C ASN A 8 -8.12 1.24 -19.41
N SER A 9 -7.43 0.51 -18.53
CA SER A 9 -7.87 -0.81 -18.09
C SER A 9 -9.21 -0.73 -17.36
N LEU A 10 -9.36 0.23 -16.42
CA LEU A 10 -10.64 0.45 -15.73
C LEU A 10 -11.78 0.84 -16.70
N LYS A 11 -11.51 1.69 -17.69
CA LYS A 11 -12.51 2.09 -18.70
C LYS A 11 -13.05 0.93 -19.54
N ASN A 12 -12.23 -0.08 -19.76
CA ASN A 12 -12.60 -1.25 -20.55
C ASN A 12 -13.37 -2.30 -19.74
N ILE A 13 -13.47 -2.11 -18.42
CA ILE A 13 -14.23 -2.99 -17.54
C ILE A 13 -15.66 -2.46 -17.45
N ASN A 14 -16.61 -3.29 -17.89
CA ASN A 14 -18.03 -3.04 -17.68
C ASN A 14 -18.51 -3.91 -16.52
N LEU A 15 -18.80 -3.28 -15.38
CA LEU A 15 -19.34 -3.94 -14.20
C LEU A 15 -20.77 -3.48 -13.97
N ASP A 16 -21.63 -4.43 -13.62
CA ASP A 16 -22.95 -4.15 -13.06
C ASP A 16 -22.89 -3.96 -11.54
N ASP A 17 -21.89 -4.58 -10.91
CA ASP A 17 -21.62 -4.54 -9.47
C ASP A 17 -20.47 -3.58 -9.13
N ASP A 18 -20.50 -3.00 -7.92
CA ASP A 18 -19.49 -2.03 -7.45
C ASP A 18 -18.36 -2.71 -6.66
N TYR A 19 -17.94 -3.91 -7.09
CA TYR A 19 -16.90 -4.66 -6.39
C TYR A 19 -15.51 -4.43 -6.99
N VAL A 20 -14.54 -4.21 -6.10
CA VAL A 20 -13.12 -4.18 -6.44
C VAL A 20 -12.32 -4.96 -5.40
N SER A 21 -11.38 -5.77 -5.88
CA SER A 21 -10.46 -6.56 -5.08
C SER A 21 -9.04 -6.34 -5.56
N VAL A 22 -8.06 -6.46 -4.66
CA VAL A 22 -6.64 -6.40 -5.00
C VAL A 22 -5.99 -7.71 -4.61
N GLN A 23 -5.37 -8.36 -5.59
CA GLN A 23 -4.59 -9.59 -5.40
C GLN A 23 -3.10 -9.24 -5.35
N PHE A 24 -2.40 -9.61 -4.28
CA PHE A 24 -1.00 -9.27 -4.08
C PHE A 24 -0.24 -10.36 -3.33
N ALA A 25 1.08 -10.38 -3.48
CA ALA A 25 1.97 -11.36 -2.86
C ALA A 25 1.51 -12.82 -3.09
N GLY A 26 1.06 -13.12 -4.30
CA GLY A 26 0.68 -14.43 -4.79
C GLY A 26 -0.66 -14.98 -4.28
N ASN A 27 -0.98 -14.80 -3.01
CA ASN A 27 -2.16 -15.46 -2.39
C ASN A 27 -2.96 -14.56 -1.45
N TYR A 28 -2.65 -13.28 -1.37
CA TYR A 28 -3.40 -12.36 -0.53
C TYR A 28 -4.39 -11.57 -1.34
N SER A 29 -5.59 -11.40 -0.81
CA SER A 29 -6.56 -10.46 -1.31
C SER A 29 -6.74 -9.30 -0.33
N GLY A 30 -7.00 -8.13 -0.86
CA GLY A 30 -7.20 -6.91 -0.09
C GLY A 30 -8.21 -5.98 -0.73
N SER A 31 -8.51 -4.91 -0.01
CA SER A 31 -9.42 -3.86 -0.45
C SER A 31 -8.70 -2.52 -0.51
N ILE A 32 -9.21 -1.60 -1.32
CA ILE A 32 -8.73 -0.22 -1.39
C ILE A 32 -9.58 0.62 -0.45
N ARG A 33 -8.93 1.42 0.41
CA ARG A 33 -9.59 2.31 1.36
C ARG A 33 -9.31 3.78 1.09
N ASP A 34 -8.23 4.04 0.37
CA ASP A 34 -7.85 5.40 -0.05
C ASP A 34 -7.03 5.38 -1.33
N VAL A 35 -7.02 6.52 -2.01
CA VAL A 35 -6.14 6.79 -3.16
C VAL A 35 -5.42 8.10 -2.89
N LYS A 36 -4.09 8.07 -2.94
CA LYS A 36 -3.22 9.22 -2.68
C LYS A 36 -2.25 9.41 -3.84
N VAL A 37 -1.72 10.63 -3.97
CA VAL A 37 -0.62 10.93 -4.90
C VAL A 37 0.55 11.42 -4.08
N GLU A 38 1.65 10.69 -4.12
CA GLU A 38 2.89 11.03 -3.43
C GLU A 38 4.09 10.61 -4.28
N ASN A 39 5.12 11.44 -4.36
CA ASN A 39 6.42 11.11 -5.00
C ASN A 39 6.27 10.56 -6.43
N ALA A 40 5.42 11.17 -7.26
CA ALA A 40 5.11 10.70 -8.62
C ALA A 40 4.52 9.28 -8.69
N LYS A 41 3.89 8.82 -7.62
CA LYS A 41 3.15 7.56 -7.55
C LYS A 41 1.69 7.82 -7.21
N VAL A 42 0.81 7.02 -7.77
CA VAL A 42 -0.60 6.89 -7.35
C VAL A 42 -0.70 5.68 -6.43
N ILE A 43 -0.98 5.91 -5.18
CA ILE A 43 -0.98 4.90 -4.13
C ILE A 43 -2.42 4.47 -3.84
N LEU A 44 -2.75 3.23 -4.20
CA LEU A 44 -3.96 2.55 -3.75
C LEU A 44 -3.68 2.01 -2.35
N SER A 45 -4.31 2.54 -1.32
CA SER A 45 -3.98 2.20 0.07
C SER A 45 -4.99 1.28 0.72
N ALA A 46 -4.49 0.23 1.38
CA ALA A 46 -5.26 -0.61 2.29
C ALA A 46 -5.33 -0.06 3.72
N GLU A 47 -4.76 1.12 3.97
CA GLU A 47 -4.70 1.71 5.30
C GLU A 47 -6.09 1.96 5.88
N HIS A 48 -6.33 1.43 7.08
CA HIS A 48 -7.62 1.57 7.75
C HIS A 48 -7.87 3.03 8.14
N LYS A 49 -9.02 3.56 7.70
CA LYS A 49 -9.53 4.85 8.15
C LYS A 49 -10.58 4.67 9.23
N PRO A 50 -10.77 5.65 10.14
CA PRO A 50 -11.75 5.56 11.22
C PRO A 50 -13.19 5.34 10.75
N ASP A 51 -13.54 5.80 9.56
CA ASP A 51 -14.84 5.67 8.91
C ASP A 51 -15.07 4.32 8.21
N GLY A 52 -14.03 3.49 8.10
CA GLY A 52 -14.15 2.06 7.79
C GLY A 52 -14.57 1.68 6.37
N PHE A 53 -14.84 2.64 5.50
CA PHE A 53 -15.32 2.36 4.15
C PHE A 53 -14.20 1.83 3.23
N THR A 54 -14.54 0.82 2.43
CA THR A 54 -13.76 0.40 1.26
C THR A 54 -14.30 1.15 0.04
N LEU A 55 -13.38 1.50 -0.87
CA LEU A 55 -13.80 2.07 -2.15
C LEU A 55 -14.38 0.96 -3.03
N GLY A 56 -15.52 1.23 -3.62
CA GLY A 56 -16.05 0.43 -4.70
C GLY A 56 -15.41 0.80 -6.04
N PHE A 57 -15.77 0.06 -7.09
CA PHE A 57 -15.22 0.27 -8.43
C PHE A 57 -15.49 1.67 -8.98
N PHE A 58 -16.72 2.17 -8.82
CA PHE A 58 -17.09 3.48 -9.37
C PHE A 58 -16.39 4.63 -8.64
N ASP A 59 -16.23 4.53 -7.32
CA ASP A 59 -15.48 5.52 -6.55
C ASP A 59 -13.99 5.50 -6.90
N LEU A 60 -13.40 4.32 -7.05
CA LEU A 60 -12.03 4.15 -7.50
C LEU A 60 -11.83 4.78 -8.88
N TYR A 61 -12.70 4.41 -9.84
CA TYR A 61 -12.65 4.92 -11.21
C TYR A 61 -12.67 6.46 -11.24
N ASN A 62 -13.63 7.06 -10.55
CA ASN A 62 -13.78 8.52 -10.52
C ASN A 62 -12.55 9.22 -9.92
N LYS A 63 -11.98 8.68 -8.83
CA LYS A 63 -10.75 9.21 -8.22
C LYS A 63 -9.55 9.11 -9.16
N ILE A 64 -9.37 7.97 -9.81
CA ILE A 64 -8.27 7.78 -10.78
C ILE A 64 -8.44 8.69 -11.99
N GLU A 65 -9.65 8.87 -12.51
CA GLU A 65 -9.92 9.79 -13.61
C GLU A 65 -9.62 11.25 -13.23
N GLU A 66 -9.97 11.67 -12.00
CA GLU A 66 -9.65 13.00 -11.50
C GLU A 66 -8.14 13.22 -11.37
N ILE A 67 -7.43 12.25 -10.79
CA ILE A 67 -5.98 12.29 -10.64
C ILE A 67 -5.30 12.34 -12.02
N ALA A 68 -5.73 11.52 -12.97
CA ALA A 68 -5.15 11.47 -14.31
C ALA A 68 -5.30 12.77 -15.10
N LYS A 69 -6.29 13.63 -14.78
CA LYS A 69 -6.44 14.97 -15.39
C LYS A 69 -5.35 15.96 -14.94
N SER A 70 -4.77 15.74 -13.77
CA SER A 70 -3.80 16.64 -13.14
C SER A 70 -2.40 16.05 -13.00
N ALA A 71 -2.28 14.72 -13.09
CA ALA A 71 -1.02 13.99 -12.97
C ALA A 71 -0.31 13.89 -14.33
N ASP A 72 1.02 13.75 -14.28
CA ASP A 72 1.81 13.32 -15.43
C ASP A 72 1.50 11.85 -15.74
N ASP A 73 1.34 11.50 -17.01
CA ASP A 73 1.11 10.13 -17.48
C ASP A 73 2.22 9.14 -17.04
N GLY A 74 3.36 9.67 -16.60
CA GLY A 74 4.49 8.92 -16.08
C GLY A 74 4.32 8.34 -14.68
N TYR A 75 3.28 8.71 -13.93
CA TYR A 75 3.09 8.23 -12.56
C TYR A 75 2.82 6.74 -12.51
N ASP A 76 3.54 6.04 -11.61
CA ASP A 76 3.32 4.62 -11.35
C ASP A 76 2.14 4.41 -10.40
N VAL A 77 1.30 3.41 -10.70
CA VAL A 77 0.24 2.97 -9.79
C VAL A 77 0.77 1.83 -8.94
N VAL A 78 0.64 1.97 -7.63
CA VAL A 78 1.12 1.00 -6.64
C VAL A 78 0.03 0.72 -5.60
N TYR A 79 0.08 -0.45 -4.99
CA TYR A 79 -0.80 -0.83 -3.88
C TYR A 79 0.00 -0.90 -2.57
N TYR A 80 -0.45 -0.18 -1.56
CA TYR A 80 0.20 -0.10 -0.26
C TYR A 80 -0.59 -0.81 0.83
N VAL A 81 0.08 -1.71 1.55
CA VAL A 81 -0.44 -2.42 2.73
C VAL A 81 0.43 -2.08 3.94
N PRO A 82 -0.11 -1.43 4.98
CA PRO A 82 0.67 -0.89 6.10
C PRO A 82 1.61 -1.88 6.80
N SER A 83 1.26 -3.16 6.82
CA SER A 83 2.06 -4.21 7.49
C SER A 83 2.92 -5.04 6.54
N LYS A 84 2.83 -4.81 5.24
CA LYS A 84 3.44 -5.66 4.22
C LYS A 84 4.29 -4.89 3.22
N GLY A 85 4.03 -3.59 3.03
CA GLY A 85 4.77 -2.72 2.11
C GLY A 85 4.00 -2.36 0.84
N THR A 86 4.73 -1.97 -0.19
CA THR A 86 4.20 -1.46 -1.45
C THR A 86 4.42 -2.49 -2.55
N TYR A 87 3.43 -2.70 -3.41
CA TYR A 87 3.43 -3.64 -4.52
C TYR A 87 3.13 -2.90 -5.83
N ASN A 88 3.82 -3.27 -6.92
CA ASN A 88 3.49 -2.73 -8.23
C ASN A 88 2.15 -3.28 -8.73
N VAL A 89 1.29 -2.42 -9.24
CA VAL A 89 0.11 -2.87 -10.00
C VAL A 89 0.58 -3.34 -11.38
N GLU A 90 0.21 -4.55 -11.77
CA GLU A 90 0.64 -5.20 -13.01
C GLU A 90 -0.47 -5.26 -14.04
N ARG A 91 -1.67 -5.64 -13.63
CA ARG A 91 -2.83 -5.77 -14.52
C ARG A 91 -4.14 -5.58 -13.79
N VAL A 92 -5.20 -5.33 -14.56
CA VAL A 92 -6.57 -5.19 -14.07
C VAL A 92 -7.47 -6.05 -14.96
N GLU A 93 -8.32 -6.86 -14.35
CA GLU A 93 -9.20 -7.80 -15.06
C GLU A 93 -10.60 -7.78 -14.45
N LYS A 94 -11.61 -8.06 -15.28
CA LYS A 94 -12.94 -8.38 -14.80
C LYS A 94 -13.01 -9.88 -14.54
N ASN A 95 -13.38 -10.26 -13.33
CA ASN A 95 -13.64 -11.64 -12.96
C ASN A 95 -15.10 -11.84 -12.55
N HIS A 96 -15.58 -13.02 -12.81
CA HIS A 96 -16.92 -13.47 -12.48
C HIS A 96 -16.83 -14.52 -11.37
N TYR A 97 -17.50 -14.25 -10.26
CA TYR A 97 -17.51 -15.14 -9.10
C TYR A 97 -18.92 -15.71 -8.91
N ASP A 98 -19.02 -17.03 -8.88
CA ASP A 98 -20.25 -17.76 -8.62
C ASP A 98 -20.14 -18.54 -7.30
N TYR A 99 -20.77 -17.99 -6.27
CA TYR A 99 -20.88 -18.61 -4.93
C TYR A 99 -22.34 -19.03 -4.64
N SER A 100 -23.13 -19.29 -5.67
CA SER A 100 -24.53 -19.68 -5.55
C SER A 100 -24.71 -20.99 -4.75
N GLU A 101 -23.73 -21.89 -4.81
CA GLU A 101 -23.72 -23.12 -4.01
C GLU A 101 -23.57 -22.84 -2.49
N ASP A 102 -22.89 -21.76 -2.14
CA ASP A 102 -22.67 -21.33 -0.74
C ASP A 102 -23.76 -20.37 -0.25
N GLY A 103 -24.66 -19.94 -1.15
CA GLY A 103 -25.75 -19.03 -0.85
C GLY A 103 -25.42 -17.53 -1.00
N ASP A 104 -24.19 -17.20 -1.39
CA ASP A 104 -23.70 -15.82 -1.51
C ASP A 104 -23.98 -15.17 -2.87
N GLY A 105 -24.47 -15.98 -3.85
CA GLY A 105 -24.88 -15.47 -5.16
C GLY A 105 -23.73 -15.35 -6.17
N VAL A 106 -24.04 -14.60 -7.24
CA VAL A 106 -23.14 -14.39 -8.39
C VAL A 106 -22.84 -12.90 -8.47
N TYR A 107 -21.57 -12.53 -8.67
CA TYR A 107 -21.18 -11.13 -8.86
C TYR A 107 -19.95 -10.98 -9.76
N ASP A 108 -19.86 -9.83 -10.39
CA ASP A 108 -18.70 -9.40 -11.15
C ASP A 108 -17.80 -8.52 -10.27
N CYS A 109 -16.48 -8.71 -10.37
CA CYS A 109 -15.49 -7.97 -9.61
C CYS A 109 -14.41 -7.43 -10.53
N CYS A 110 -13.95 -6.21 -10.27
CA CYS A 110 -12.71 -5.68 -10.82
C CYS A 110 -11.55 -6.16 -9.97
N ASP A 111 -10.77 -7.09 -10.46
CA ASP A 111 -9.57 -7.58 -9.78
C ASP A 111 -8.33 -6.84 -10.28
N ILE A 112 -7.62 -6.23 -9.33
CA ILE A 112 -6.35 -5.55 -9.54
C ILE A 112 -5.25 -6.49 -9.08
N TYR A 113 -4.39 -6.92 -9.98
CA TYR A 113 -3.29 -7.81 -9.68
C TYR A 113 -2.00 -7.04 -9.49
N CYS A 114 -1.32 -7.33 -8.39
CA CYS A 114 -0.05 -6.72 -8.03
C CYS A 114 1.08 -7.75 -8.08
N SER A 115 2.31 -7.25 -8.12
CA SER A 115 3.52 -8.07 -8.04
C SER A 115 3.55 -8.93 -6.79
N ASP A 116 4.23 -10.07 -6.88
CA ASP A 116 4.47 -10.94 -5.73
C ASP A 116 5.51 -10.35 -4.77
N GLU A 117 6.40 -9.52 -5.30
CA GLU A 117 7.47 -8.89 -4.54
C GLU A 117 7.09 -7.48 -4.11
N VAL A 118 7.44 -7.15 -2.88
CA VAL A 118 7.37 -5.78 -2.37
C VAL A 118 8.32 -4.92 -3.19
N VAL A 119 7.80 -3.82 -3.74
CA VAL A 119 8.69 -2.77 -4.25
C VAL A 119 9.50 -2.30 -3.06
N SER A 120 10.81 -2.54 -3.08
CA SER A 120 11.67 -1.92 -2.08
C SER A 120 11.51 -0.43 -2.26
N ASP A 121 10.72 0.19 -1.38
CA ASP A 121 10.82 1.63 -1.20
C ASP A 121 12.31 1.91 -1.00
N SER A 122 12.81 2.90 -1.69
CA SER A 122 14.23 3.23 -1.57
C SER A 122 14.55 3.38 -0.09
N TYR A 123 15.75 3.07 0.31
CA TYR A 123 16.22 3.29 1.68
C TYR A 123 15.81 4.64 2.24
N GLU A 124 15.68 5.66 1.38
CA GLU A 124 15.25 7.01 1.69
C GLU A 124 13.84 7.08 2.25
N ASP A 125 12.85 6.36 1.69
CA ASP A 125 11.46 6.36 2.18
C ASP A 125 11.36 5.68 3.56
N PHE A 126 12.15 4.63 3.77
CA PHE A 126 12.25 3.97 5.07
C PHE A 126 12.86 4.90 6.12
N PHE A 127 13.98 5.56 5.79
CA PHE A 127 14.63 6.52 6.68
C PHE A 127 13.76 7.75 6.94
N GLU A 128 13.07 8.30 5.94
CA GLU A 128 12.13 9.39 6.15
C GLU A 128 11.00 9.00 7.11
N SER A 129 10.51 7.76 7.02
CA SER A 129 9.49 7.25 7.94
C SER A 129 10.02 7.15 9.37
N LEU A 130 11.26 6.69 9.56
CA LEU A 130 11.92 6.66 10.87
C LEU A 130 12.18 8.07 11.42
N LEU A 131 12.64 9.01 10.57
CA LEU A 131 12.86 10.40 10.96
C LEU A 131 11.56 11.11 11.35
N LYS A 132 10.43 10.82 10.68
CA LYS A 132 9.12 11.33 11.07
C LYS A 132 8.68 10.82 12.44
N ILE A 133 9.06 9.60 12.80
CA ILE A 133 8.82 9.03 14.15
C ILE A 133 9.74 9.71 15.19
N LYS A 134 11.03 9.90 14.88
CA LYS A 134 12.02 10.56 15.76
C LYS A 134 11.67 12.03 16.05
N ASN A 135 11.16 12.75 15.06
CA ASN A 135 10.87 14.17 15.18
C ASN A 135 9.48 14.50 15.77
N LYS A 136 8.68 13.51 16.12
CA LYS A 136 7.47 13.77 16.92
C LYS A 136 7.89 14.16 18.33
N PRO A 137 7.45 15.35 18.83
CA PRO A 137 7.79 15.75 20.20
C PRO A 137 7.31 14.66 21.16
N MET A 138 8.21 14.20 22.04
CA MET A 138 7.90 13.28 23.14
C MET A 138 7.08 13.97 24.23
N ASN A 139 6.04 14.70 23.80
CA ASN A 139 5.12 15.32 24.72
C ASN A 139 4.00 14.36 25.02
N GLU A 140 3.94 14.01 26.28
CA GLU A 140 2.79 13.44 26.97
C GLU A 140 2.68 11.91 26.86
N THR A 141 2.98 11.30 28.01
CA THR A 141 2.62 9.94 28.40
C THR A 141 2.85 8.89 27.34
N MET A 142 3.82 8.04 27.58
CA MET A 142 4.06 6.81 26.81
C MET A 142 2.77 6.01 26.68
N ASP A 143 1.89 6.50 25.84
CA ASP A 143 0.66 5.86 25.48
C ASP A 143 1.01 4.55 24.74
N GLY A 144 0.24 3.49 24.92
CA GLY A 144 0.47 2.19 24.28
C GLY A 144 0.64 2.24 22.77
N LYS A 145 0.21 3.33 22.12
CA LYS A 145 0.45 3.63 20.70
C LYS A 145 1.92 3.92 20.37
N TYR A 146 2.64 4.61 21.26
CA TYR A 146 4.07 4.91 21.05
C TYR A 146 4.93 3.67 21.26
N ALA A 147 4.66 2.90 22.32
CA ALA A 147 5.31 1.62 22.53
C ALA A 147 5.07 0.67 21.36
N ALA A 148 3.84 0.63 20.80
CA ALA A 148 3.54 -0.16 19.62
C ALA A 148 4.29 0.33 18.36
N ALA A 149 4.51 1.64 18.20
CA ALA A 149 5.28 2.20 17.09
C ALA A 149 6.76 1.85 17.21
N CYS A 150 7.35 1.98 18.41
CA CYS A 150 8.73 1.56 18.69
C CYS A 150 8.93 0.05 18.46
N PHE A 151 7.96 -0.77 18.87
CA PHE A 151 7.99 -2.22 18.63
C PHE A 151 7.93 -2.57 17.13
N ARG A 152 7.14 -1.81 16.36
CA ARG A 152 7.06 -1.99 14.89
C ARG A 152 8.36 -1.56 14.23
N ALA A 153 8.94 -0.43 14.60
CA ALA A 153 10.25 0.02 14.12
C ALA A 153 11.34 -1.01 14.42
N GLY A 154 11.39 -1.55 15.64
CA GLY A 154 12.31 -2.62 16.02
C GLY A 154 12.15 -3.89 15.19
N ARG A 155 10.92 -4.28 14.83
CA ARG A 155 10.66 -5.43 13.96
C ARG A 155 11.16 -5.19 12.54
N VAL A 156 10.97 -3.99 12.00
CA VAL A 156 11.44 -3.61 10.67
C VAL A 156 12.97 -3.64 10.64
N ILE A 157 13.63 -3.09 11.64
CA ILE A 157 15.09 -3.13 11.78
C ILE A 157 15.58 -4.59 11.88
N ALA A 158 14.91 -5.42 12.66
CA ALA A 158 15.26 -6.83 12.82
C ALA A 158 15.05 -7.64 11.52
N SER A 159 13.99 -7.35 10.75
CA SER A 159 13.77 -7.93 9.44
C SER A 159 14.88 -7.50 8.48
N PHE A 160 15.18 -6.22 8.43
CA PHE A 160 16.24 -5.68 7.61
C PHE A 160 17.61 -6.31 7.93
N TYR A 161 17.92 -6.47 9.22
CA TYR A 161 19.14 -7.17 9.68
C TYR A 161 19.17 -8.62 9.18
N LYS A 162 18.03 -9.31 9.22
CA LYS A 162 17.91 -10.68 8.74
C LYS A 162 18.14 -10.81 7.24
N ASP A 163 17.62 -9.84 6.47
CA ASP A 163 17.59 -9.92 5.00
C ASP A 163 18.91 -9.39 4.38
N TYR A 164 19.53 -8.39 4.97
CA TYR A 164 20.71 -7.71 4.43
C TYR A 164 22.00 -7.91 5.25
N GLY A 165 21.90 -8.53 6.40
CA GLY A 165 23.03 -8.85 7.27
C GLY A 165 23.55 -7.67 8.09
N LYS A 166 24.48 -7.99 8.99
CA LYS A 166 24.96 -7.07 10.03
C LYS A 166 25.64 -5.82 9.46
N GLU A 167 26.48 -6.00 8.45
CA GLU A 167 27.29 -4.90 7.90
C GLU A 167 26.42 -3.86 7.19
N MET A 168 25.46 -4.30 6.38
CA MET A 168 24.53 -3.39 5.69
C MET A 168 23.61 -2.67 6.69
N THR A 169 23.13 -3.39 7.68
CA THR A 169 22.30 -2.77 8.74
C THR A 169 23.12 -1.76 9.54
N LYS A 170 24.36 -2.10 9.85
CA LYS A 170 25.27 -1.19 10.54
C LYS A 170 25.55 0.07 9.73
N MET A 171 25.91 -0.07 8.44
CA MET A 171 26.13 1.07 7.54
C MET A 171 24.90 1.97 7.43
N ALA A 172 23.73 1.37 7.31
CA ALA A 172 22.48 2.10 7.18
C ALA A 172 22.10 2.86 8.47
N PHE A 173 22.50 2.37 9.64
CA PHE A 173 22.10 2.94 10.94
C PHE A 173 23.27 3.49 11.76
N GLU A 174 24.50 3.49 11.24
CA GLU A 174 25.71 3.83 12.01
C GLU A 174 25.65 5.21 12.66
N HIS A 175 25.01 6.18 12.03
CA HIS A 175 24.82 7.53 12.58
C HIS A 175 23.55 7.72 13.42
N GLU A 176 22.59 6.81 13.31
CA GLU A 176 21.28 6.97 13.96
C GLU A 176 21.11 6.08 15.19
N LEU A 177 21.88 4.98 15.27
CA LEU A 177 21.84 4.06 16.41
C LEU A 177 22.75 4.52 17.57
N GLU A 178 23.74 5.38 17.30
CA GLU A 178 24.60 5.97 18.36
C GLU A 178 23.83 6.89 19.30
N ASP A 179 22.69 7.45 18.84
CA ASP A 179 21.84 8.35 19.63
C ASP A 179 20.65 7.65 20.30
N ILE A 180 20.52 6.32 20.16
CA ILE A 180 19.45 5.55 20.79
C ILE A 180 20.05 4.80 21.99
N ASP A 181 19.87 5.33 23.18
CA ASP A 181 20.07 4.60 24.43
C ASP A 181 19.03 3.48 24.55
N PHE A 182 19.50 2.24 24.53
CA PHE A 182 18.70 1.04 24.77
C PHE A 182 18.61 0.71 26.25
#